data_11e4c814d67927da54f51e2a4f744ee3
#
_entry.id   11e4c814d67927da54f51e2a4f744ee3
#
_cell.length_a   1.000
_cell.length_b   1.000
_cell.length_c   1.000
_cell.angle_alpha   90.00
_cell.angle_beta   90.00
_cell.angle_gamma   90.00
#
_symmetry.space_group_name_H-M   'P 1'
#
loop_
_entity.id
_entity.type
_entity.pdbx_description
1 polymer ?
#
loop_
_entity_poly.entity_id
_entity_poly.type
_entity_poly.pdbx_seq_one_letter_code
_entity_poly.pdbx_strand_id
1 'polypeptide(L)' 'MKIKINDYTKGEVIKIIREWTGLTQQDFGKSIGKSKPSIQAYELDKINYGIETLLKIAKKHNLTITIEKNK' A
#
# COMPACT_ATOMS: atom_id res chain seq x y z
N MET A 1 -6.00 -2.73 -13.32
CA MET A 1 -5.22 -1.54 -12.90
C MET A 1 -3.82 -1.95 -12.54
N LYS A 2 -2.86 -1.11 -12.83
CA LYS A 2 -1.46 -1.47 -12.70
C LYS A 2 -0.62 -0.21 -12.47
N ILE A 3 0.34 -0.26 -11.55
CA ILE A 3 1.31 0.83 -11.38
C ILE A 3 2.73 0.28 -11.37
N LYS A 4 3.67 1.14 -11.73
CA LYS A 4 5.09 0.87 -11.60
C LYS A 4 5.55 1.60 -10.33
N ILE A 5 5.78 0.86 -9.26
CA ILE A 5 6.08 1.47 -7.95
C ILE A 5 7.37 2.30 -7.94
N ASN A 6 8.27 2.06 -8.91
CA ASN A 6 9.48 2.88 -9.06
C ASN A 6 9.16 4.37 -9.29
N ASP A 7 7.96 4.68 -9.79
CA ASP A 7 7.58 6.04 -10.15
C ASP A 7 6.92 6.80 -9.00
N TYR A 8 6.76 6.17 -7.84
CA TYR A 8 5.99 6.73 -6.73
C TYR A 8 6.76 6.65 -5.41
N THR A 9 6.39 7.50 -4.45
CA THR A 9 6.89 7.35 -3.08
C THR A 9 6.17 6.18 -2.42
N LYS A 10 6.71 5.67 -1.31
CA LYS A 10 6.08 4.59 -0.57
C LYS A 10 4.68 4.97 -0.10
N GLY A 11 4.48 6.22 0.33
CA GLY A 11 3.18 6.72 0.75
C GLY A 11 2.19 6.80 -0.40
N GLU A 12 2.65 7.26 -1.57
CA GLU A 12 1.81 7.31 -2.76
C GLU A 12 1.33 5.92 -3.17
N VAL A 13 2.20 4.91 -3.06
CA VAL A 13 1.83 3.52 -3.39
C VAL A 13 0.67 3.05 -2.50
N ILE A 14 0.77 3.29 -1.19
CA ILE A 14 -0.29 2.90 -0.25
C ILE A 14 -1.60 3.61 -0.59
N LYS A 15 -1.53 4.91 -0.86
CA LYS A 15 -2.71 5.70 -1.18
C LYS A 15 -3.41 5.21 -2.45
N ILE A 16 -2.63 4.94 -3.51
CA ILE A 16 -3.16 4.44 -4.77
C ILE A 16 -3.86 3.09 -4.56
N ILE A 17 -3.21 2.18 -3.84
CA ILE A 17 -3.79 0.87 -3.55
C ILE A 17 -5.09 1.02 -2.77
N ARG A 18 -5.09 1.87 -1.73
CA ARG A 18 -6.30 2.10 -0.94
C ARG A 18 -7.42 2.65 -1.83
N GLU A 19 -7.12 3.59 -2.71
CA GLU A 19 -8.10 4.14 -3.63
C GLU A 19 -8.69 3.05 -4.53
N TRP A 20 -7.87 2.10 -4.96
CA TRP A 20 -8.37 0.95 -5.74
C TRP A 20 -9.37 0.09 -4.95
N THR A 21 -9.18 -0.01 -3.63
CA THR A 21 -10.10 -0.80 -2.78
C THR A 21 -11.41 -0.06 -2.50
N GLY A 22 -11.43 1.26 -2.65
CA GLY A 22 -12.57 2.08 -2.29
C GLY A 22 -12.75 2.27 -0.79
N LEU A 23 -11.81 1.78 0.04
CA LEU A 23 -11.92 1.85 1.49
C LEU A 23 -11.40 3.17 2.05
N THR A 24 -11.95 3.55 3.21
CA THR A 24 -11.41 4.66 3.99
C THR A 24 -10.08 4.24 4.60
N GLN A 25 -9.30 5.20 5.10
CA GLN A 25 -8.07 4.91 5.81
C GLN A 25 -8.31 3.99 7.01
N GLN A 26 -9.40 4.21 7.73
CA GLN A 26 -9.75 3.37 8.89
C GLN A 26 -10.04 1.93 8.48
N ASP A 27 -10.90 1.74 7.50
CA ASP A 27 -11.30 0.40 7.06
C ASP A 27 -10.15 -0.33 6.37
N PHE A 28 -9.37 0.38 5.57
CA PHE A 28 -8.17 -0.19 4.96
C PHE A 28 -7.19 -0.66 6.04
N GLY A 29 -6.96 0.18 7.05
CA GLY A 29 -6.10 -0.18 8.18
C GLY A 29 -6.60 -1.43 8.89
N LYS A 30 -7.90 -1.50 9.21
CA LYS A 30 -8.48 -2.67 9.85
C LYS A 30 -8.23 -3.95 9.05
N SER A 31 -8.28 -3.88 7.73
CA SER A 31 -8.10 -5.05 6.87
C SER A 31 -6.71 -5.66 6.99
N ILE A 32 -5.71 -4.89 7.41
CA ILE A 32 -4.32 -5.33 7.52
C ILE A 32 -3.75 -5.17 8.94
N GLY A 33 -4.64 -4.97 9.93
CA GLY A 33 -4.22 -4.89 11.33
C GLY A 33 -3.48 -3.61 11.69
N LYS A 34 -3.80 -2.50 11.02
CA LYS A 34 -3.18 -1.20 11.27
C LYS A 34 -4.26 -0.18 11.66
N SER A 35 -3.86 0.82 12.45
CA SER A 35 -4.77 1.90 12.85
C SER A 35 -4.88 2.94 11.74
N LYS A 36 -5.94 3.75 11.80
CA LYS A 36 -6.10 4.88 10.87
C LYS A 36 -4.90 5.84 10.92
N PRO A 37 -4.40 6.26 12.10
CA PRO A 37 -3.22 7.13 12.15
C PRO A 37 -1.99 6.51 11.49
N SER A 38 -1.81 5.19 11.56
CA SER A 38 -0.71 4.51 10.89
C SER A 38 -0.84 4.62 9.37
N ILE A 39 -2.03 4.37 8.84
CA ILE A 39 -2.26 4.48 7.39
C ILE A 39 -2.04 5.93 6.93
N GLN A 40 -2.56 6.89 7.69
CA GLN A 40 -2.35 8.30 7.37
C GLN A 40 -0.86 8.65 7.35
N ALA A 41 -0.10 8.19 8.34
CA ALA A 41 1.34 8.44 8.40
C ALA A 41 2.10 7.80 7.24
N TYR A 42 1.70 6.59 6.82
CA TYR A 42 2.26 5.95 5.62
C TYR A 42 2.00 6.80 4.38
N GLU A 43 0.76 7.22 4.18
CA GLU A 43 0.35 7.98 2.97
C GLU A 43 1.04 9.35 2.90
N LEU A 44 1.41 9.92 4.05
CA LEU A 44 2.13 11.19 4.11
C LEU A 44 3.66 11.04 4.12
N ASP A 45 4.15 9.83 3.95
CA ASP A 45 5.58 9.50 4.00
C ASP A 45 6.25 9.90 5.33
N LYS A 46 5.47 9.95 6.41
CA LYS A 46 6.00 10.27 7.75
C LYS A 46 6.65 9.09 8.42
N ILE A 47 6.13 7.87 8.17
CA ILE A 47 6.74 6.62 8.62
C ILE A 47 6.81 5.66 7.44
N ASN A 48 7.76 4.73 7.50
CA ASN A 48 7.93 3.74 6.46
C ASN A 48 7.27 2.43 6.86
N TYR A 49 6.88 1.64 5.86
CA TYR A 49 6.47 0.25 6.05
C TYR A 49 7.45 -0.66 5.34
N GLY A 50 7.52 -1.90 5.78
CA GLY A 50 8.39 -2.90 5.16
C GLY A 50 7.67 -3.69 4.08
N ILE A 51 8.44 -4.53 3.40
CA ILE A 51 7.89 -5.39 2.35
C ILE A 51 6.82 -6.35 2.91
N GLU A 52 6.93 -6.76 4.18
CA GLU A 52 5.93 -7.64 4.79
C GLU A 52 4.55 -6.99 4.82
N THR A 53 4.49 -5.69 5.09
CA THR A 53 3.24 -4.94 5.07
C THR A 53 2.66 -4.92 3.66
N LEU A 54 3.49 -4.66 2.66
CA LEU A 54 3.05 -4.63 1.26
C LEU A 54 2.54 -6.00 0.81
N LEU A 55 3.23 -7.07 1.18
CA LEU A 55 2.79 -8.43 0.86
C LEU A 55 1.48 -8.79 1.54
N LYS A 56 1.28 -8.33 2.78
CA LYS A 56 0.03 -8.52 3.51
C LYS A 56 -1.13 -7.81 2.82
N ILE A 57 -0.90 -6.58 2.37
CA ILE A 57 -1.89 -5.81 1.60
C ILE A 57 -2.24 -6.56 0.31
N ALA A 58 -1.23 -7.04 -0.42
CA ALA A 58 -1.42 -7.76 -1.67
C ALA A 58 -2.27 -9.01 -1.46
N LYS A 59 -1.97 -9.78 -0.43
CA LYS A 59 -2.72 -11.00 -0.11
C LYS A 59 -4.16 -10.67 0.26
N LYS A 60 -4.37 -9.66 1.08
CA LYS A 60 -5.69 -9.29 1.57
C LYS A 60 -6.59 -8.72 0.48
N HIS A 61 -6.02 -7.95 -0.43
CA HIS A 61 -6.78 -7.21 -1.44
C HIS A 61 -6.61 -7.76 -2.86
N ASN A 62 -6.10 -8.98 -2.97
CA ASN A 62 -5.98 -9.69 -4.25
C ASN A 62 -5.14 -8.91 -5.27
N LEU A 63 -3.94 -8.48 -4.84
CA LEU A 63 -3.00 -7.78 -5.71
C LEU A 63 -1.83 -8.69 -6.04
N THR A 64 -1.24 -8.50 -7.22
CA THR A 64 -0.02 -9.16 -7.63
C THR A 64 1.13 -8.17 -7.57
N ILE A 65 2.22 -8.55 -6.89
CA ILE A 65 3.45 -7.76 -6.86
C ILE A 65 4.47 -8.47 -7.74
N THR A 66 5.01 -7.74 -8.69
CA THR A 66 5.96 -8.29 -9.68
C THR A 66 7.24 -7.46 -9.67
N ILE A 67 8.37 -8.14 -9.80
CA ILE A 67 9.67 -7.49 -10.02
C ILE A 67 10.14 -7.95 -11.39
N GLU A 68 10.52 -6.98 -12.21
CA GLU A 68 10.92 -7.23 -13.59
C GLU A 68 12.36 -6.80 -13.78
N LYS A 69 13.18 -7.71 -14.30
CA LYS A 69 14.58 -7.38 -14.57
C LYS A 69 14.66 -6.68 -15.93
N ASN A 70 15.25 -5.50 -15.94
CA ASN A 70 15.54 -4.80 -17.18
C ASN A 70 16.93 -5.22 -17.67
N LYS A 71 17.17 -5.06 -18.95
CA LYS A 71 18.46 -5.43 -19.57
C LYS A 71 19.64 -4.63 -19.05
#